data_80a6c51994d38e2dd6adce5b79f5aac7
#
_entry.id   80a6c51994d38e2dd6adce5b79f5aac7
#
_cell.length_a   1.000
_cell.length_b   1.000
_cell.length_c   1.000
_cell.angle_alpha   90.00
_cell.angle_beta   90.00
_cell.angle_gamma   90.00
#
_symmetry.space_group_name_H-M   'P 1'
#
loop_
_entity.id
_entity.type
_entity.pdbx_description
1 polymer ?
#
loop_
_entity_poly.entity_id
_entity_poly.type
_entity_poly.pdbx_seq_one_letter_code
_entity_poly.pdbx_strand_id
1 'polypeptide(L)'
;MTEQGADLKRGYYLLNTDGGNSGDPLGRAAIGALLRTRRLVTVAQISKAIGPATHNVAEYQALIEGLKLARGREIQHIRVYMDSELVVDQVNGVSAVRQAHLSELHDVASNLVAQFVSFRISWVPREMNAEADGLVNDALRARD
;
A
#
# COMPACT_ATOMS: atom_id res chain seq x y z
N MET A 1 9.38 9.02 25.16
CA MET A 1 8.06 8.69 24.56
C MET A 1 8.27 7.66 23.46
N THR A 2 7.40 6.64 23.43
CA THR A 2 7.48 5.66 22.38
C THR A 2 7.00 6.24 21.06
N GLU A 3 7.43 5.64 19.96
CA GLU A 3 6.95 5.98 18.64
C GLU A 3 5.42 5.93 18.56
N GLN A 4 4.82 4.93 19.16
CA GLN A 4 3.37 4.77 19.19
C GLN A 4 2.69 5.94 19.90
N GLY A 5 3.28 6.43 21.00
CA GLY A 5 2.76 7.60 21.69
C GLY A 5 2.86 8.86 20.84
N ALA A 6 3.93 8.99 20.06
CA ALA A 6 4.07 10.12 19.15
C ALA A 6 2.99 10.10 18.06
N ASP A 7 2.68 8.92 17.50
CA ASP A 7 1.61 8.75 16.52
C ASP A 7 0.27 9.24 17.06
N LEU A 8 -0.08 8.79 18.24
CA LEU A 8 -1.37 9.12 18.84
C LEU A 8 -1.49 10.62 19.09
N LYS A 9 -0.41 11.26 19.48
CA LYS A 9 -0.42 12.70 19.78
C LYS A 9 -0.41 13.57 18.54
N ARG A 10 0.18 13.10 17.45
CA ARG A 10 0.39 13.92 16.24
C ARG A 10 -0.61 13.65 15.14
N GLY A 11 -1.57 12.75 15.40
CA GLY A 11 -2.60 12.50 14.41
C GLY A 11 -2.08 11.67 13.24
N TYR A 12 -1.79 10.43 13.49
CA TYR A 12 -1.39 9.50 12.43
C TYR A 12 -2.53 9.30 11.43
N TYR A 13 -2.15 8.89 10.22
CA TYR A 13 -3.08 8.56 9.15
C TYR A 13 -3.05 7.06 8.87
N LEU A 14 -4.15 6.57 8.31
CA LEU A 14 -4.32 5.17 7.93
C LEU A 14 -4.27 5.05 6.43
N LEU A 15 -3.46 4.11 5.94
CA LEU A 15 -3.34 3.83 4.51
C LEU A 15 -3.63 2.35 4.28
N ASN A 16 -4.70 2.07 3.54
CA ASN A 16 -4.99 0.72 3.08
C ASN A 16 -4.60 0.63 1.60
N THR A 17 -3.82 -0.37 1.23
CA THR A 17 -3.40 -0.56 -0.15
C THR A 17 -3.68 -1.99 -0.59
N ASP A 18 -3.92 -2.15 -1.88
CA ASP A 18 -4.16 -3.45 -2.50
C ASP A 18 -3.73 -3.39 -3.96
N GLY A 19 -3.20 -4.49 -4.45
CA GLY A 19 -2.88 -4.65 -5.85
C GLY A 19 -3.41 -5.99 -6.33
N GLY A 20 -3.83 -6.04 -7.58
CA GLY A 20 -4.34 -7.26 -8.13
C GLY A 20 -4.25 -7.28 -9.64
N ASN A 21 -4.50 -8.44 -10.23
CA ASN A 21 -4.59 -8.54 -11.67
C ASN A 21 -5.87 -9.29 -12.05
N SER A 22 -6.23 -9.17 -13.32
CA SER A 22 -7.48 -9.74 -13.83
C SER A 22 -7.44 -11.27 -13.95
N GLY A 23 -6.25 -11.87 -13.79
CA GLY A 23 -6.10 -13.30 -13.98
C GLY A 23 -6.07 -13.73 -15.45
N ASP A 24 -6.13 -12.79 -16.39
CA ASP A 24 -6.04 -13.13 -17.80
C ASP A 24 -4.57 -13.35 -18.21
N PRO A 25 -4.31 -13.98 -19.37
CA PRO A 25 -2.94 -14.28 -19.79
C PRO A 25 -2.04 -13.07 -19.95
N LEU A 26 -2.62 -11.90 -20.18
CA LEU A 26 -1.86 -10.65 -20.31
C LEU A 26 -1.57 -10.02 -18.95
N GLY A 27 -2.18 -10.53 -17.89
CA GLY A 27 -1.90 -10.10 -16.54
C GLY A 27 -2.20 -8.63 -16.29
N ARG A 28 -3.31 -8.11 -16.83
CA ARG A 28 -3.70 -6.72 -16.56
C ARG A 28 -3.86 -6.52 -15.07
N ALA A 29 -3.19 -5.49 -14.56
CA ALA A 29 -3.15 -5.24 -13.13
C ALA A 29 -3.66 -3.85 -12.79
N ALA A 30 -4.01 -3.68 -11.53
CA ALA A 30 -4.46 -2.39 -11.00
C ALA A 30 -4.08 -2.27 -9.55
N ILE A 31 -4.08 -1.05 -9.08
CA ILE A 31 -3.77 -0.72 -7.69
C ILE A 31 -4.90 0.08 -7.07
N GLY A 32 -5.04 -0.08 -5.76
CA GLY A 32 -5.96 0.70 -4.95
C GLY A 32 -5.24 1.18 -3.70
N ALA A 33 -5.50 2.41 -3.32
CA ALA A 33 -4.98 2.98 -2.08
C ALA A 33 -6.04 3.90 -1.50
N LEU A 34 -6.25 3.79 -0.20
CA LEU A 34 -7.23 4.60 0.52
C LEU A 34 -6.55 5.24 1.72
N LEU A 35 -6.44 6.56 1.70
CA LEU A 35 -5.81 7.33 2.76
C LEU A 35 -6.90 8.00 3.60
N ARG A 36 -6.89 7.71 4.90
CA ARG A 36 -7.91 8.20 5.83
C ARG A 36 -7.28 8.77 7.08
N THR A 37 -8.00 9.67 7.72
CA THR A 37 -7.64 10.08 9.08
C THR A 37 -7.85 8.91 10.03
N ARG A 38 -7.33 9.02 11.25
CA ARG A 38 -7.55 7.99 12.28
C ARG A 38 -9.03 7.82 12.65
N ARG A 39 -9.88 8.77 12.27
CA ARG A 39 -11.33 8.68 12.47
C ARG A 39 -12.05 8.15 11.24
N LEU A 40 -11.29 7.58 10.29
CA LEU A 40 -11.78 6.94 9.10
C LEU A 40 -12.44 7.90 8.08
N VAL A 41 -12.05 9.16 8.12
CA VAL A 41 -12.50 10.12 7.09
C VAL A 41 -11.53 10.01 5.91
N THR A 42 -12.06 9.77 4.72
CA THR A 42 -11.26 9.66 3.51
C THR A 42 -10.64 11.01 3.15
N VAL A 43 -9.33 11.01 2.98
CA VAL A 43 -8.55 12.19 2.59
C VAL A 43 -8.24 12.15 1.11
N ALA A 44 -7.87 10.98 0.60
CA ALA A 44 -7.53 10.78 -0.80
C ALA A 44 -7.58 9.28 -1.13
N GLN A 45 -7.70 8.96 -2.41
CA GLN A 45 -7.69 7.57 -2.83
C GLN A 45 -7.12 7.43 -4.23
N ILE A 46 -6.66 6.24 -4.55
CA ILE A 46 -6.14 5.87 -5.85
C ILE A 46 -6.90 4.63 -6.33
N SER A 47 -7.34 4.66 -7.57
CA SER A 47 -7.91 3.52 -8.27
C SER A 47 -7.37 3.61 -9.69
N LYS A 48 -6.38 2.74 -10.03
CA LYS A 48 -5.60 2.97 -11.24
C LYS A 48 -5.15 1.66 -11.88
N ALA A 49 -5.38 1.53 -13.17
CA ALA A 49 -4.81 0.44 -13.95
C ALA A 49 -3.33 0.72 -14.20
N ILE A 50 -2.49 -0.31 -14.08
CA ILE A 50 -1.03 -0.17 -14.24
C ILE A 50 -0.47 -1.02 -15.37
N GLY A 51 -1.34 -1.60 -16.21
CA GLY A 51 -0.91 -2.46 -17.29
C GLY A 51 -0.53 -3.86 -16.83
N PRO A 52 0.18 -4.64 -17.66
CA PRO A 52 0.55 -6.00 -17.28
C PRO A 52 1.51 -6.03 -16.11
N ALA A 53 1.18 -6.79 -15.09
CA ALA A 53 2.03 -7.00 -13.92
C ALA A 53 1.56 -8.24 -13.17
N THR A 54 2.49 -8.88 -12.45
CA THR A 54 2.14 -9.96 -11.56
C THR A 54 1.40 -9.42 -10.34
N HIS A 55 0.73 -10.30 -9.62
CA HIS A 55 0.02 -9.92 -8.40
C HIS A 55 0.97 -9.27 -7.38
N ASN A 56 2.16 -9.85 -7.18
CA ASN A 56 3.11 -9.31 -6.20
C ASN A 56 3.67 -7.95 -6.62
N VAL A 57 3.91 -7.74 -7.91
CA VAL A 57 4.34 -6.42 -8.41
C VAL A 57 3.24 -5.40 -8.18
N ALA A 58 1.98 -5.75 -8.45
CA ALA A 58 0.85 -4.85 -8.23
C ALA A 58 0.73 -4.47 -6.75
N GLU A 59 0.92 -5.43 -5.85
CA GLU A 59 0.89 -5.15 -4.41
C GLU A 59 1.96 -4.15 -3.99
N TYR A 60 3.20 -4.32 -4.49
CA TYR A 60 4.27 -3.36 -4.22
C TYR A 60 3.97 -1.99 -4.83
N GLN A 61 3.46 -1.95 -6.06
CA GLN A 61 3.14 -0.70 -6.72
C GLN A 61 2.05 0.06 -5.95
N ALA A 62 1.06 -0.65 -5.42
CA ALA A 62 0.02 -0.04 -4.59
C ALA A 62 0.62 0.60 -3.35
N LEU A 63 1.50 -0.09 -2.66
CA LEU A 63 2.19 0.44 -1.48
C LEU A 63 2.99 1.68 -1.84
N ILE A 64 3.78 1.61 -2.90
CA ILE A 64 4.63 2.72 -3.34
C ILE A 64 3.79 3.95 -3.67
N GLU A 65 2.74 3.79 -4.48
CA GLU A 65 1.90 4.93 -4.86
C GLU A 65 1.13 5.49 -3.68
N GLY A 66 0.68 4.62 -2.77
CA GLY A 66 0.03 5.06 -1.54
C GLY A 66 0.96 5.86 -0.63
N LEU A 67 2.21 5.43 -0.49
CA LEU A 67 3.19 6.16 0.31
C LEU A 67 3.54 7.50 -0.34
N LYS A 68 3.65 7.56 -1.67
CA LYS A 68 3.86 8.81 -2.38
C LYS A 68 2.71 9.78 -2.17
N LEU A 69 1.49 9.27 -2.21
CA LEU A 69 0.29 10.07 -1.95
C LEU A 69 0.35 10.71 -0.57
N ALA A 70 0.71 9.93 0.44
CA ALA A 70 0.82 10.40 1.81
C ALA A 70 1.94 11.45 1.95
N ARG A 71 3.10 11.20 1.33
CA ARG A 71 4.21 12.15 1.38
C ARG A 71 3.88 13.46 0.67
N GLY A 72 3.16 13.38 -0.45
CA GLY A 72 2.72 14.58 -1.16
C GLY A 72 1.78 15.45 -0.34
N ARG A 73 1.15 14.89 0.67
CA ARG A 73 0.29 15.61 1.61
C ARG A 73 1.00 15.94 2.92
N GLU A 74 2.32 15.76 2.96
CA GLU A 74 3.19 16.10 4.09
C GLU A 74 2.84 15.34 5.37
N ILE A 75 2.30 14.12 5.23
CA ILE A 75 1.98 13.26 6.36
C ILE A 75 3.27 12.70 6.94
N GLN A 76 3.45 12.80 8.25
CA GLN A 76 4.66 12.36 8.94
C GLN A 76 4.48 11.03 9.68
N HIS A 77 3.25 10.70 10.05
CA HIS A 77 2.96 9.50 10.84
C HIS A 77 1.92 8.67 10.11
N ILE A 78 2.27 7.43 9.76
CA ILE A 78 1.40 6.61 8.93
C ILE A 78 1.37 5.16 9.40
N ARG A 79 0.20 4.57 9.33
CA ARG A 79 -0.01 3.15 9.54
C ARG A 79 -0.61 2.55 8.29
N VAL A 80 0.07 1.53 7.76
CA VAL A 80 -0.32 0.88 6.51
C VAL A 80 -0.90 -0.50 6.81
N TYR A 81 -1.97 -0.83 6.12
CA TYR A 81 -2.63 -2.12 6.23
C TYR A 81 -2.75 -2.74 4.85
N MET A 82 -2.29 -3.98 4.72
CA MET A 82 -2.34 -4.74 3.48
C MET A 82 -2.76 -6.18 3.78
N ASP A 83 -3.37 -6.83 2.82
CA ASP A 83 -3.70 -8.25 2.93
C ASP A 83 -2.69 -9.15 2.21
N SER A 84 -1.57 -8.58 1.75
CA SER A 84 -0.44 -9.35 1.21
C SER A 84 0.55 -9.66 2.32
N GLU A 85 0.53 -10.89 2.81
CA GLU A 85 1.46 -11.34 3.84
C GLU A 85 2.90 -11.24 3.37
N LEU A 86 3.13 -11.58 2.08
CA LEU A 86 4.46 -11.52 1.50
C LEU A 86 5.06 -10.11 1.58
N VAL A 87 4.33 -9.11 1.09
CA VAL A 87 4.82 -7.73 1.07
C VAL A 87 5.02 -7.21 2.48
N VAL A 88 4.04 -7.45 3.37
CA VAL A 88 4.14 -7.00 4.76
C VAL A 88 5.38 -7.60 5.44
N ASP A 89 5.60 -8.90 5.28
CA ASP A 89 6.74 -9.58 5.90
C ASP A 89 8.07 -9.09 5.31
N GLN A 90 8.11 -8.84 4.00
CA GLN A 90 9.32 -8.33 3.36
C GLN A 90 9.65 -6.91 3.82
N VAL A 91 8.65 -6.04 3.90
CA VAL A 91 8.86 -4.65 4.35
C VAL A 91 9.27 -4.60 5.82
N ASN A 92 8.71 -5.49 6.64
CA ASN A 92 9.07 -5.58 8.05
C ASN A 92 10.40 -6.31 8.31
N GLY A 93 11.03 -6.85 7.25
CA GLY A 93 12.30 -7.56 7.39
C GLY A 93 12.17 -8.97 7.96
N VAL A 94 10.95 -9.52 8.01
CA VAL A 94 10.70 -10.88 8.49
C VAL A 94 11.03 -11.89 7.42
N SER A 95 10.81 -11.56 6.16
CA SER A 95 11.10 -12.43 5.01
C SER A 95 12.08 -11.74 4.07
N ALA A 96 12.97 -12.53 3.48
CA ALA A 96 13.91 -12.04 2.49
C ALA A 96 13.22 -11.80 1.15
N VAL A 97 13.70 -10.81 0.40
CA VAL A 97 13.26 -10.56 -0.96
C VAL A 97 14.21 -11.29 -1.90
N ARG A 98 13.74 -12.36 -2.54
CA ARG A 98 14.59 -13.25 -3.34
C ARG A 98 14.56 -12.96 -4.84
N GLN A 99 13.50 -12.37 -5.32
CA GLN A 99 13.35 -12.07 -6.74
C GLN A 99 13.84 -10.66 -7.05
N ALA A 100 14.70 -10.54 -8.06
CA ALA A 100 15.35 -9.26 -8.38
C ALA A 100 14.34 -8.14 -8.64
N HIS A 101 13.26 -8.42 -9.39
CA HIS A 101 12.27 -7.39 -9.72
C HIS A 101 11.49 -6.92 -8.49
N LEU A 102 11.27 -7.79 -7.51
CA LEU A 102 10.66 -7.38 -6.24
C LEU A 102 11.66 -6.65 -5.35
N SER A 103 12.93 -7.00 -5.45
CA SER A 103 13.98 -6.31 -4.69
C SER A 103 14.08 -4.84 -5.06
N GLU A 104 13.96 -4.51 -6.34
CA GLU A 104 13.96 -3.12 -6.79
C GLU A 104 12.77 -2.35 -6.23
N LEU A 105 11.59 -2.97 -6.26
CA LEU A 105 10.38 -2.35 -5.72
C LEU A 105 10.46 -2.21 -4.20
N HIS A 106 11.02 -3.21 -3.53
CA HIS A 106 11.25 -3.16 -2.09
C HIS A 106 12.18 -1.99 -1.72
N ASP A 107 13.23 -1.76 -2.50
CA ASP A 107 14.16 -0.65 -2.27
C ASP A 107 13.44 0.70 -2.40
N VAL A 108 12.60 0.85 -3.42
CA VAL A 108 11.81 2.09 -3.60
C VAL A 108 10.88 2.29 -2.41
N ALA A 109 10.17 1.24 -2.00
CA ALA A 109 9.27 1.31 -0.84
C ALA A 109 10.05 1.68 0.43
N SER A 110 11.21 1.06 0.64
CA SER A 110 12.04 1.32 1.82
C SER A 110 12.52 2.77 1.89
N ASN A 111 12.88 3.34 0.75
CA ASN A 111 13.30 4.75 0.68
C ASN A 111 12.13 5.67 1.03
N LEU A 112 10.92 5.34 0.61
CA LEU A 112 9.73 6.11 0.97
C LEU A 112 9.41 5.98 2.45
N VAL A 113 9.49 4.77 2.99
CA VAL A 113 9.26 4.51 4.42
C VAL A 113 10.18 5.36 5.28
N ALA A 114 11.44 5.49 4.88
CA ALA A 114 12.44 6.27 5.63
C ALA A 114 12.11 7.76 5.71
N GLN A 115 11.20 8.26 4.87
CA GLN A 115 10.82 9.66 4.86
C GLN A 115 9.75 10.02 5.89
N PHE A 116 9.17 9.02 6.55
CA PHE A 116 8.16 9.24 7.59
C PHE A 116 8.82 9.29 8.96
N VAL A 117 8.27 10.11 9.84
CA VAL A 117 8.73 10.16 11.25
C VAL A 117 8.37 8.86 11.94
N SER A 118 7.16 8.35 11.72
CA SER A 118 6.79 7.03 12.19
C SER A 118 6.03 6.28 11.12
N PHE A 119 6.32 4.98 11.02
CA PHE A 119 5.74 4.11 10.01
C PHE A 119 5.48 2.74 10.62
N ARG A 120 4.33 2.18 10.33
CA ARG A 120 4.00 0.79 10.63
C ARG A 120 3.29 0.19 9.46
N ILE A 121 3.58 -1.07 9.19
CA ILE A 121 2.83 -1.86 8.22
C ILE A 121 2.39 -3.15 8.89
N SER A 122 1.11 -3.48 8.74
CA SER A 122 0.50 -4.66 9.36
C SER A 122 -0.32 -5.41 8.34
N TRP A 123 -0.29 -6.74 8.45
CA TRP A 123 -1.16 -7.58 7.65
C TRP A 123 -2.57 -7.59 8.26
N VAL A 124 -3.56 -7.53 7.39
CA VAL A 124 -4.97 -7.72 7.77
C VAL A 124 -5.59 -8.75 6.85
N PRO A 125 -6.60 -9.48 7.30
CA PRO A 125 -7.30 -10.40 6.40
C PRO A 125 -8.02 -9.62 5.30
N ARG A 126 -8.25 -10.28 4.18
CA ARG A 126 -8.79 -9.65 2.97
C ARG A 126 -10.10 -8.90 3.22
N GLU A 127 -11.00 -9.47 4.03
CA GLU A 127 -12.28 -8.83 4.34
C GLU A 127 -12.12 -7.51 5.09
N MET A 128 -10.99 -7.28 5.72
CA MET A 128 -10.70 -6.01 6.39
C MET A 128 -9.97 -5.02 5.49
N ASN A 129 -9.74 -5.40 4.24
CA ASN A 129 -9.12 -4.54 3.24
C ASN A 129 -10.06 -4.32 2.04
N ALA A 130 -11.35 -4.46 2.28
CA ALA A 130 -12.37 -4.49 1.23
C ALA A 130 -12.45 -3.19 0.42
N GLU A 131 -12.26 -2.04 1.06
CA GLU A 131 -12.33 -0.77 0.34
C GLU A 131 -11.20 -0.63 -0.66
N ALA A 132 -9.97 -0.98 -0.27
CA ALA A 132 -8.83 -0.96 -1.19
C ALA A 132 -9.01 -1.98 -2.32
N ASP A 133 -9.50 -3.18 -1.98
CA ASP A 133 -9.83 -4.20 -2.97
C ASP A 133 -10.87 -3.69 -3.96
N GLY A 134 -11.89 -2.98 -3.49
CA GLY A 134 -12.89 -2.36 -4.33
C GLY A 134 -12.31 -1.36 -5.33
N LEU A 135 -11.32 -0.58 -4.90
CA LEU A 135 -10.63 0.36 -5.78
C LEU A 135 -9.85 -0.36 -6.88
N VAL A 136 -9.22 -1.50 -6.56
CA VAL A 136 -8.56 -2.34 -7.55
C VAL A 136 -9.57 -2.87 -8.57
N ASN A 137 -10.68 -3.42 -8.08
CA ASN A 137 -11.70 -4.00 -8.95
C ASN A 137 -12.34 -2.95 -9.85
N ASP A 138 -12.58 -1.75 -9.34
CA ASP A 138 -13.10 -0.65 -10.14
C ASP A 138 -12.15 -0.31 -11.29
N ALA A 139 -10.86 -0.25 -11.04
CA ALA A 139 -9.86 0.04 -12.06
C ALA A 139 -9.78 -1.09 -13.10
N LEU A 140 -9.88 -2.36 -12.67
CA LEU A 140 -9.86 -3.50 -13.58
C LEU A 140 -11.08 -3.57 -14.47
N ARG A 141 -12.23 -3.12 -13.98
CA ARG A 141 -13.47 -3.09 -14.75
C ARG A 141 -13.56 -1.88 -15.68
N ALA A 142 -12.88 -0.80 -15.38
CA ALA A 142 -12.88 0.39 -16.20
C ALA A 142 -12.21 0.09 -17.54
N ARG A 143 -12.91 0.38 -18.63
CA ARG A 143 -12.37 0.18 -19.97
C ARG A 143 -12.33 1.51 -20.69
N ASP A 144 -11.25 1.72 -21.33
CA ASP A 144 -11.03 2.94 -22.11
C ASP A 144 -11.83 2.93 -23.40
#